data_1d141662ad4b735e26f612b2d86af390
#
_entry.id   1d141662ad4b735e26f612b2d86af390
#
_cell.length_a   1.000
_cell.length_b   1.000
_cell.length_c   1.000
_cell.angle_alpha   90.00
_cell.angle_beta   90.00
_cell.angle_gamma   90.00
#
_symmetry.space_group_name_H-M   'P 1'
#
loop_
_entity.id
_entity.type
_entity.pdbx_description
1 polymer ?
#
loop_
_entity_poly.entity_id
_entity_poly.type
_entity_poly.pdbx_seq_one_letter_code
_entity_poly.pdbx_strand_id
1 'polypeptide(L)'
;TFYTYYMSVTIRPVTTKKEMKQFICFNYELYKGSPYAVPELYSDVRDTLDPKKNAAFEFCEAQPFIALRDGKVVGRIVAIINHKANSVWNKKAVRFGWVDFIDDVEVVDALFATVEQWGRERGMTEAHGPLGFTDFDPEGMLVEGFDRIGTMATIYNYPYYPVHLERMGYVKDVDWMEYLLTAPEALPEKHARITRIVKEKYGL
;
A
#
# COMPACT_ATOMS: atom_id res chain seq x y z
N THR A 1 31.81 -19.01 -21.24
CA THR A 1 30.73 -18.73 -20.24
C THR A 1 30.72 -17.21 -20.05
N PHE A 2 29.70 -16.56 -20.58
CA PHE A 2 29.50 -15.11 -20.37
C PHE A 2 28.92 -14.94 -18.95
N TYR A 3 29.69 -14.39 -18.01
CA TYR A 3 29.19 -13.88 -16.75
C TYR A 3 28.42 -12.61 -17.06
N THR A 4 27.11 -12.67 -17.06
CA THR A 4 26.27 -11.48 -17.03
C THR A 4 26.48 -10.84 -15.65
N TYR A 5 27.26 -9.77 -15.57
CA TYR A 5 27.34 -8.94 -14.39
C TYR A 5 25.97 -8.25 -14.24
N TYR A 6 25.08 -8.82 -13.44
CA TYR A 6 23.95 -8.07 -12.95
C TYR A 6 24.48 -6.98 -12.03
N MET A 7 24.28 -5.73 -12.39
CA MET A 7 24.58 -4.64 -11.49
C MET A 7 23.67 -4.77 -10.26
N SER A 8 24.25 -4.63 -9.07
CA SER A 8 23.53 -4.71 -7.80
C SER A 8 22.39 -3.69 -7.75
N VAL A 9 21.30 -4.04 -7.06
CA VAL A 9 20.17 -3.13 -6.83
C VAL A 9 20.64 -1.94 -6.00
N THR A 10 20.27 -0.74 -6.44
CA THR A 10 20.54 0.50 -5.71
C THR A 10 19.23 1.12 -5.24
N ILE A 11 19.09 1.38 -3.95
CA ILE A 11 17.92 2.11 -3.41
C ILE A 11 18.23 3.59 -3.35
N ARG A 12 17.29 4.41 -3.82
CA ARG A 12 17.37 5.87 -3.75
C ARG A 12 16.15 6.47 -3.08
N PRO A 13 16.34 7.43 -2.16
CA PRO A 13 15.23 8.25 -1.68
C PRO A 13 14.68 9.12 -2.83
N VAL A 14 13.38 9.27 -2.88
CA VAL A 14 12.69 10.15 -3.82
C VAL A 14 12.72 11.58 -3.27
N THR A 15 13.47 12.46 -3.93
CA THR A 15 13.66 13.84 -3.47
C THR A 15 13.32 14.88 -4.55
N THR A 16 13.22 14.45 -5.81
CA THR A 16 12.95 15.31 -6.95
C THR A 16 11.62 14.99 -7.62
N LYS A 17 11.07 15.96 -8.35
CA LYS A 17 9.85 15.74 -9.16
C LYS A 17 10.03 14.64 -10.21
N LYS A 18 11.24 14.48 -10.74
CA LYS A 18 11.57 13.42 -11.71
C LYS A 18 11.49 12.03 -11.06
N GLU A 19 12.10 11.89 -9.89
CA GLU A 19 12.07 10.63 -9.13
C GLU A 19 10.65 10.30 -8.64
N MET A 20 9.87 11.30 -8.20
CA MET A 20 8.46 11.11 -7.86
C MET A 20 7.65 10.62 -9.06
N LYS A 21 7.90 11.16 -10.26
CA LYS A 21 7.28 10.63 -11.47
C LYS A 21 7.68 9.18 -11.73
N GLN A 22 8.94 8.83 -11.58
CA GLN A 22 9.43 7.46 -11.72
C GLN A 22 8.77 6.52 -10.69
N PHE A 23 8.68 6.96 -9.44
CA PHE A 23 8.02 6.24 -8.35
C PHE A 23 6.56 5.91 -8.68
N ILE A 24 5.79 6.91 -9.11
CA ILE A 24 4.36 6.73 -9.42
C ILE A 24 4.18 5.87 -10.68
N CYS A 25 4.92 6.18 -11.76
CA CYS A 25 4.77 5.49 -13.03
C CYS A 25 5.22 4.03 -12.99
N PHE A 26 6.05 3.63 -12.02
CA PHE A 26 6.47 2.23 -11.89
C PHE A 26 5.26 1.30 -11.67
N ASN A 27 4.28 1.69 -10.86
CA ASN A 27 3.06 0.91 -10.67
C ASN A 27 2.31 0.69 -12.00
N TYR A 28 2.21 1.73 -12.84
CA TYR A 28 1.54 1.62 -14.14
C TYR A 28 2.27 0.67 -15.11
N GLU A 29 3.60 0.69 -15.09
CA GLU A 29 4.38 -0.21 -15.95
C GLU A 29 4.36 -1.65 -15.43
N LEU A 30 4.40 -1.84 -14.10
CA LEU A 30 4.40 -3.17 -13.47
C LEU A 30 3.09 -3.92 -13.76
N TYR A 31 1.96 -3.24 -13.66
CA TYR A 31 0.63 -3.84 -13.87
C TYR A 31 0.08 -3.63 -15.28
N LYS A 32 0.91 -3.15 -16.21
CA LYS A 32 0.48 -2.91 -17.60
C LYS A 32 -0.08 -4.18 -18.24
N GLY A 33 -1.33 -4.08 -18.69
CA GLY A 33 -2.03 -5.20 -19.32
C GLY A 33 -2.73 -6.15 -18.35
N SER A 34 -2.65 -5.93 -17.04
CA SER A 34 -3.48 -6.66 -16.09
C SER A 34 -4.94 -6.21 -16.24
N PRO A 35 -5.90 -7.13 -16.39
CA PRO A 35 -7.32 -6.79 -16.44
C PRO A 35 -7.91 -6.50 -15.05
N TYR A 36 -7.17 -6.73 -13.99
CA TYR A 36 -7.66 -6.67 -12.61
C TYR A 36 -7.04 -5.53 -11.80
N ALA A 37 -5.83 -5.09 -12.15
CA ALA A 37 -5.17 -4.00 -11.46
C ALA A 37 -5.71 -2.65 -11.95
N VAL A 38 -6.28 -1.87 -11.03
CA VAL A 38 -6.71 -0.50 -11.28
C VAL A 38 -5.67 0.44 -10.69
N PRO A 39 -4.91 1.18 -11.51
CA PRO A 39 -3.87 2.05 -10.99
C PRO A 39 -4.46 3.27 -10.28
N GLU A 40 -3.78 3.72 -9.23
CA GLU A 40 -4.10 4.96 -8.55
C GLU A 40 -3.93 6.18 -9.48
N LEU A 41 -4.71 7.23 -9.24
CA LEU A 41 -4.53 8.48 -9.99
C LEU A 41 -3.19 9.13 -9.66
N TYR A 42 -2.47 9.54 -10.70
CA TYR A 42 -1.14 10.17 -10.55
C TYR A 42 -1.17 11.39 -9.62
N SER A 43 -2.20 12.24 -9.74
CA SER A 43 -2.38 13.42 -8.90
C SER A 43 -2.52 13.06 -7.43
N ASP A 44 -3.28 12.01 -7.15
CA ASP A 44 -3.63 11.62 -5.78
C ASP A 44 -2.41 11.09 -5.04
N VAL A 45 -1.66 10.16 -5.65
CA VAL A 45 -0.41 9.66 -5.06
C VAL A 45 0.60 10.79 -4.85
N ARG A 46 0.77 11.67 -5.86
CA ARG A 46 1.67 12.82 -5.75
C ARG A 46 1.28 13.74 -4.60
N ASP A 47 0.00 14.04 -4.48
CA ASP A 47 -0.51 15.01 -3.50
C ASP A 47 -0.57 14.41 -2.09
N THR A 48 -0.85 13.11 -1.97
CA THR A 48 -0.77 12.36 -0.71
C THR A 48 0.65 12.28 -0.17
N LEU A 49 1.66 12.17 -1.03
CA LEU A 49 3.06 12.14 -0.64
C LEU A 49 3.73 13.54 -0.56
N ASP A 50 2.97 14.62 -0.78
CA ASP A 50 3.47 15.99 -0.67
C ASP A 50 3.20 16.56 0.73
N PRO A 51 4.24 16.83 1.55
CA PRO A 51 4.06 17.37 2.90
C PRO A 51 3.41 18.78 2.93
N LYS A 52 3.32 19.45 1.79
CA LYS A 52 2.61 20.75 1.70
C LYS A 52 1.11 20.61 1.45
N LYS A 53 0.65 19.42 1.09
CA LYS A 53 -0.75 19.16 0.71
C LYS A 53 -1.46 18.21 1.66
N ASN A 54 -0.75 17.22 2.17
CA ASN A 54 -1.32 16.21 3.05
C ASN A 54 -1.12 16.59 4.52
N ALA A 55 -2.23 16.90 5.21
CA ALA A 55 -2.24 17.24 6.62
C ALA A 55 -1.71 16.11 7.54
N ALA A 56 -1.68 14.86 7.07
CA ALA A 56 -1.12 13.75 7.85
C ALA A 56 0.37 13.98 8.21
N PHE A 57 1.10 14.79 7.47
CA PHE A 57 2.48 15.16 7.82
C PHE A 57 2.61 16.02 9.09
N GLU A 58 1.51 16.51 9.66
CA GLU A 58 1.53 17.15 10.99
C GLU A 58 1.87 16.15 12.11
N PHE A 59 1.63 14.85 11.89
CA PHE A 59 1.87 13.79 12.86
C PHE A 59 2.53 12.55 12.27
N CYS A 60 2.93 12.59 11.02
CA CYS A 60 3.64 11.53 10.34
C CYS A 60 4.96 12.02 9.72
N GLU A 61 5.94 11.13 9.67
CA GLU A 61 7.09 11.23 8.79
C GLU A 61 6.97 10.22 7.67
N ALA A 62 7.37 10.57 6.46
CA ALA A 62 7.39 9.63 5.36
C ALA A 62 8.56 9.89 4.40
N GLN A 63 9.11 8.80 3.85
CA GLN A 63 10.15 8.83 2.82
C GLN A 63 9.87 7.77 1.76
N PRO A 64 9.51 8.19 0.54
CA PRO A 64 9.43 7.29 -0.61
C PRO A 64 10.83 6.90 -1.09
N PHE A 65 10.97 5.64 -1.54
CA PHE A 65 12.18 5.08 -2.13
C PHE A 65 11.88 4.37 -3.44
N ILE A 66 12.86 4.36 -4.36
CA ILE A 66 12.86 3.55 -5.57
C ILE A 66 14.07 2.61 -5.59
N ALA A 67 13.84 1.39 -6.04
CA ALA A 67 14.88 0.43 -6.36
C ALA A 67 15.24 0.56 -7.84
N LEU A 68 16.53 0.65 -8.13
CA LEU A 68 17.06 0.80 -9.48
C LEU A 68 18.00 -0.37 -9.80
N ARG A 69 17.85 -0.96 -10.99
CA ARG A 69 18.81 -1.88 -11.60
C ARG A 69 19.06 -1.43 -13.05
N ASP A 70 20.31 -1.23 -13.43
CA ASP A 70 20.69 -0.73 -14.76
C ASP A 70 19.98 0.58 -15.16
N GLY A 71 19.77 1.47 -14.17
CA GLY A 71 19.11 2.76 -14.37
C GLY A 71 17.59 2.68 -14.54
N LYS A 72 16.98 1.49 -14.49
CA LYS A 72 15.53 1.28 -14.55
C LYS A 72 14.97 1.08 -13.14
N VAL A 73 13.77 1.60 -12.90
CA VAL A 73 13.04 1.34 -11.66
C VAL A 73 12.53 -0.10 -11.71
N VAL A 74 12.81 -0.87 -10.65
CA VAL A 74 12.43 -2.27 -10.47
C VAL A 74 11.62 -2.51 -9.19
N GLY A 75 11.44 -1.45 -8.39
CA GLY A 75 10.59 -1.48 -7.21
C GLY A 75 10.42 -0.11 -6.59
N ARG A 76 9.38 0.04 -5.77
CA ARG A 76 9.07 1.24 -5.00
C ARG A 76 8.55 0.88 -3.62
N ILE A 77 8.73 1.74 -2.64
CA ILE A 77 8.20 1.59 -1.29
C ILE A 77 8.19 2.95 -0.58
N VAL A 78 7.26 3.16 0.34
CA VAL A 78 7.27 4.32 1.24
C VAL A 78 7.47 3.84 2.66
N ALA A 79 8.46 4.37 3.35
CA ALA A 79 8.58 4.24 4.81
C ALA A 79 7.76 5.35 5.47
N ILE A 80 6.96 5.01 6.49
CA ILE A 80 6.06 5.96 7.18
C ILE A 80 6.15 5.70 8.68
N ILE A 81 6.26 6.76 9.48
CA ILE A 81 6.04 6.69 10.93
C ILE A 81 4.85 7.56 11.26
N ASN A 82 3.79 6.96 11.79
CA ASN A 82 2.66 7.69 12.35
C ASN A 82 2.85 7.80 13.86
N HIS A 83 3.38 8.94 14.32
CA HIS A 83 3.68 9.17 15.72
C HIS A 83 2.43 9.14 16.61
N LYS A 84 1.30 9.63 16.10
CA LYS A 84 0.03 9.62 16.82
C LYS A 84 -0.48 8.19 17.03
N ALA A 85 -0.49 7.36 15.99
CA ALA A 85 -0.87 5.96 16.11
C ALA A 85 0.09 5.19 17.03
N ASN A 86 1.39 5.37 16.86
CA ASN A 86 2.39 4.73 17.73
C ASN A 86 2.19 5.09 19.20
N SER A 87 1.87 6.36 19.50
CA SER A 87 1.57 6.80 20.86
C SER A 87 0.29 6.17 21.42
N VAL A 88 -0.79 6.18 20.65
CA VAL A 88 -2.10 5.64 21.06
C VAL A 88 -2.02 4.13 21.33
N TRP A 89 -1.34 3.40 20.45
CA TRP A 89 -1.23 1.94 20.54
C TRP A 89 -0.01 1.45 21.32
N ASN A 90 0.79 2.39 21.89
CA ASN A 90 2.05 2.08 22.59
C ASN A 90 2.97 1.18 21.76
N LYS A 91 3.10 1.49 20.46
CA LYS A 91 3.95 0.78 19.50
C LYS A 91 5.16 1.63 19.08
N LYS A 92 6.19 0.96 18.57
CA LYS A 92 7.34 1.58 17.91
C LYS A 92 7.46 1.02 16.49
N ALA A 93 6.44 1.29 15.69
CA ALA A 93 6.29 0.74 14.35
C ALA A 93 6.70 1.74 13.26
N VAL A 94 7.51 1.28 12.31
CA VAL A 94 7.57 1.88 10.97
C VAL A 94 6.57 1.16 10.08
N ARG A 95 5.74 1.92 9.37
CA ARG A 95 4.86 1.38 8.34
C ARG A 95 5.59 1.34 7.01
N PHE A 96 5.19 0.40 6.14
CA PHE A 96 5.52 0.44 4.72
C PHE A 96 4.23 0.47 3.90
N GLY A 97 4.21 1.33 2.88
CA GLY A 97 3.07 1.48 1.97
C GLY A 97 3.53 1.76 0.55
N TRP A 98 2.60 1.87 -0.40
CA TRP A 98 2.91 2.02 -1.82
C TRP A 98 4.04 1.10 -2.28
N VAL A 99 3.98 -0.15 -1.83
CA VAL A 99 5.02 -1.16 -2.09
C VAL A 99 4.69 -1.93 -3.36
N ASP A 100 5.58 -1.80 -4.34
CA ASP A 100 5.53 -2.58 -5.58
C ASP A 100 6.94 -2.99 -5.99
N PHE A 101 7.07 -4.20 -6.51
CA PHE A 101 8.36 -4.75 -6.94
C PHE A 101 8.18 -5.85 -7.98
N ILE A 102 9.21 -6.04 -8.80
CA ILE A 102 9.31 -7.21 -9.68
C ILE A 102 9.59 -8.46 -8.84
N ASP A 103 9.27 -9.65 -9.36
CA ASP A 103 9.55 -10.93 -8.69
C ASP A 103 11.08 -11.21 -8.67
N ASP A 104 11.77 -10.58 -7.72
CA ASP A 104 13.23 -10.65 -7.59
C ASP A 104 13.65 -10.47 -6.13
N VAL A 105 14.33 -11.47 -5.58
CA VAL A 105 14.73 -11.54 -4.17
C VAL A 105 15.60 -10.36 -3.76
N GLU A 106 16.60 -9.97 -4.60
CA GLU A 106 17.51 -8.88 -4.28
C GLU A 106 16.79 -7.54 -4.20
N VAL A 107 15.81 -7.31 -5.10
CA VAL A 107 15.00 -6.08 -5.12
C VAL A 107 14.17 -5.98 -3.85
N VAL A 108 13.49 -7.06 -3.50
CA VAL A 108 12.60 -7.11 -2.31
C VAL A 108 13.41 -6.92 -1.04
N ASP A 109 14.50 -7.68 -0.87
CA ASP A 109 15.36 -7.58 0.31
C ASP A 109 15.93 -6.16 0.47
N ALA A 110 16.38 -5.53 -0.62
CA ALA A 110 16.92 -4.17 -0.58
C ALA A 110 15.87 -3.12 -0.18
N LEU A 111 14.63 -3.22 -0.72
CA LEU A 111 13.54 -2.30 -0.38
C LEU A 111 13.16 -2.40 1.09
N PHE A 112 12.92 -3.60 1.59
CA PHE A 112 12.48 -3.80 2.97
C PHE A 112 13.60 -3.49 3.97
N ALA A 113 14.85 -3.90 3.69
CA ALA A 113 16.00 -3.53 4.51
C ALA A 113 16.15 -2.01 4.63
N THR A 114 15.84 -1.25 3.57
CA THR A 114 15.88 0.22 3.59
C THR A 114 14.81 0.79 4.52
N VAL A 115 13.58 0.30 4.45
CA VAL A 115 12.50 0.74 5.35
C VAL A 115 12.81 0.42 6.81
N GLU A 116 13.27 -0.80 7.08
CA GLU A 116 13.65 -1.23 8.41
C GLU A 116 14.82 -0.41 8.98
N GLN A 117 15.82 -0.11 8.16
CA GLN A 117 16.95 0.73 8.57
C GLN A 117 16.50 2.16 8.85
N TRP A 118 15.67 2.74 7.96
CA TRP A 118 15.10 4.07 8.14
C TRP A 118 14.26 4.16 9.42
N GLY A 119 13.51 3.10 9.75
CA GLY A 119 12.76 2.98 10.99
C GLY A 119 13.66 2.84 12.22
N ARG A 120 14.68 1.97 12.18
CA ARG A 120 15.65 1.78 13.28
C ARG A 120 16.36 3.08 13.63
N GLU A 121 16.77 3.86 12.66
CA GLU A 121 17.41 5.17 12.85
C GLU A 121 16.51 6.17 13.58
N ARG A 122 15.20 5.93 13.57
CA ARG A 122 14.15 6.74 14.25
C ARG A 122 13.60 6.08 15.50
N GLY A 123 14.26 5.01 15.99
CA GLY A 123 13.90 4.32 17.22
C GLY A 123 12.72 3.34 17.08
N MET A 124 12.33 2.98 15.85
CA MET A 124 11.33 1.95 15.62
C MET A 124 11.92 0.55 15.77
N THR A 125 11.11 -0.37 16.29
CA THR A 125 11.53 -1.76 16.59
C THR A 125 10.74 -2.81 15.84
N GLU A 126 9.69 -2.41 15.14
CA GLU A 126 8.85 -3.30 14.33
C GLU A 126 8.49 -2.62 13.00
N ALA A 127 8.26 -3.41 11.95
CA ALA A 127 7.73 -2.97 10.68
C ALA A 127 6.33 -3.55 10.46
N HIS A 128 5.38 -2.72 10.02
CA HIS A 128 3.98 -3.08 9.85
C HIS A 128 3.44 -2.53 8.52
N GLY A 129 2.72 -3.34 7.77
CA GLY A 129 2.15 -2.91 6.49
C GLY A 129 1.70 -4.09 5.62
N PRO A 130 1.26 -3.80 4.39
CA PRO A 130 1.18 -2.47 3.77
C PRO A 130 0.14 -1.56 4.41
N LEU A 131 0.54 -0.35 4.78
CA LEU A 131 -0.33 0.67 5.40
C LEU A 131 0.07 2.06 4.90
N GLY A 132 -0.91 2.96 4.73
CA GLY A 132 -0.68 4.37 4.46
C GLY A 132 -0.50 5.22 5.72
N PHE A 133 -0.75 6.51 5.58
CA PHE A 133 -0.75 7.47 6.69
C PHE A 133 -1.90 7.22 7.66
N THR A 134 -3.08 6.91 7.11
CA THR A 134 -4.34 6.68 7.83
C THR A 134 -5.10 5.52 7.19
N ASP A 135 -6.17 5.08 7.85
CA ASP A 135 -7.06 4.00 7.39
C ASP A 135 -7.92 4.38 6.15
N PHE A 136 -7.74 5.61 5.64
CA PHE A 136 -8.35 6.04 4.37
C PHE A 136 -7.43 5.83 3.16
N ASP A 137 -6.15 5.55 3.40
CA ASP A 137 -5.23 5.17 2.33
C ASP A 137 -5.41 3.68 1.99
N PRO A 138 -5.13 3.27 0.75
CA PRO A 138 -5.11 1.85 0.40
C PRO A 138 -4.14 1.07 1.28
N GLU A 139 -4.61 -0.05 1.81
CA GLU A 139 -3.85 -0.87 2.74
C GLU A 139 -4.06 -2.37 2.51
N GLY A 140 -3.19 -3.19 3.12
CA GLY A 140 -3.22 -4.62 3.00
C GLY A 140 -2.44 -5.18 1.81
N MET A 141 -2.47 -6.49 1.72
CA MET A 141 -1.84 -7.27 0.66
C MET A 141 -2.82 -8.32 0.18
N LEU A 142 -3.09 -8.34 -1.13
CA LEU A 142 -3.99 -9.33 -1.72
C LEU A 142 -3.39 -10.73 -1.56
N VAL A 143 -4.17 -11.65 -0.99
CA VAL A 143 -3.80 -13.05 -0.78
C VAL A 143 -4.74 -14.02 -1.49
N GLU A 144 -5.97 -13.58 -1.79
CA GLU A 144 -6.98 -14.33 -2.54
C GLU A 144 -7.74 -13.39 -3.49
N GLY A 145 -8.30 -13.91 -4.59
CA GLY A 145 -9.08 -13.11 -5.54
C GLY A 145 -8.25 -12.37 -6.57
N PHE A 146 -7.08 -12.89 -6.95
CA PHE A 146 -6.19 -12.30 -7.98
C PHE A 146 -6.83 -12.21 -9.37
N ASP A 147 -7.95 -12.88 -9.57
CA ASP A 147 -8.76 -12.91 -10.80
C ASP A 147 -9.96 -11.95 -10.75
N ARG A 148 -9.95 -10.99 -9.84
CA ARG A 148 -11.03 -10.01 -9.63
C ARG A 148 -10.50 -8.59 -9.54
N ILE A 149 -11.34 -7.65 -9.95
CA ILE A 149 -11.09 -6.22 -9.68
C ILE A 149 -11.48 -5.97 -8.22
N GLY A 150 -10.56 -5.43 -7.44
CA GLY A 150 -10.81 -5.06 -6.05
C GLY A 150 -11.69 -3.81 -5.89
N THR A 151 -12.04 -3.47 -4.66
CA THR A 151 -12.75 -2.22 -4.32
C THR A 151 -11.76 -1.05 -4.27
N MET A 152 -12.28 0.18 -4.10
CA MET A 152 -11.43 1.38 -3.98
C MET A 152 -10.48 1.36 -2.77
N ALA A 153 -10.82 0.62 -1.73
CA ALA A 153 -10.07 0.58 -0.47
C ALA A 153 -8.95 -0.47 -0.48
N THR A 154 -8.94 -1.35 -1.49
CA THR A 154 -8.03 -2.50 -1.53
C THR A 154 -6.96 -2.33 -2.57
N ILE A 155 -5.84 -3.03 -2.36
CA ILE A 155 -4.66 -3.01 -3.22
C ILE A 155 -4.67 -4.29 -4.07
N TYR A 156 -4.35 -4.15 -5.37
CA TYR A 156 -3.97 -5.29 -6.19
C TYR A 156 -2.46 -5.50 -6.12
N ASN A 157 -2.04 -6.74 -5.94
CA ASN A 157 -0.65 -7.16 -6.08
C ASN A 157 -0.57 -8.56 -6.70
N TYR A 158 0.59 -8.91 -7.24
CA TYR A 158 0.83 -10.25 -7.77
C TYR A 158 0.96 -11.30 -6.65
N PRO A 159 0.69 -12.59 -6.95
CA PRO A 159 0.75 -13.68 -5.95
C PRO A 159 2.11 -13.88 -5.29
N TYR A 160 3.21 -13.44 -5.88
CA TYR A 160 4.55 -13.57 -5.32
C TYR A 160 4.82 -12.62 -4.13
N TYR A 161 3.97 -11.59 -3.91
CA TYR A 161 4.20 -10.62 -2.81
C TYR A 161 4.18 -11.27 -1.43
N PRO A 162 3.11 -11.99 -1.03
CA PRO A 162 3.09 -12.64 0.28
C PRO A 162 4.22 -13.67 0.43
N VAL A 163 4.58 -14.39 -0.65
CA VAL A 163 5.67 -15.36 -0.63
C VAL A 163 7.01 -14.71 -0.26
N HIS A 164 7.31 -13.54 -0.81
CA HIS A 164 8.53 -12.80 -0.45
C HIS A 164 8.50 -12.31 1.00
N LEU A 165 7.37 -11.80 1.48
CA LEU A 165 7.27 -11.31 2.85
C LEU A 165 7.43 -12.45 3.87
N GLU A 166 6.77 -13.58 3.65
CA GLU A 166 6.92 -14.76 4.49
C GLU A 166 8.37 -15.28 4.49
N ARG A 167 9.03 -15.31 3.34
CA ARG A 167 10.45 -15.64 3.21
C ARG A 167 11.35 -14.74 4.06
N MET A 168 11.04 -13.45 4.15
CA MET A 168 11.79 -12.49 4.98
C MET A 168 11.45 -12.57 6.48
N GLY A 169 10.50 -13.41 6.87
CA GLY A 169 10.07 -13.59 8.26
C GLY A 169 8.95 -12.65 8.71
N TYR A 170 8.32 -11.93 7.79
CA TYR A 170 7.08 -11.22 8.10
C TYR A 170 5.96 -12.23 8.37
N VAL A 171 5.12 -11.93 9.33
CA VAL A 171 3.98 -12.75 9.71
C VAL A 171 2.68 -11.99 9.48
N LYS A 172 1.63 -12.72 9.14
CA LYS A 172 0.30 -12.14 8.95
C LYS A 172 -0.23 -11.61 10.29
N ASP A 173 -0.75 -10.39 10.28
CA ASP A 173 -1.37 -9.75 11.43
C ASP A 173 -2.90 -9.95 11.41
N VAL A 174 -3.58 -9.50 10.36
CA VAL A 174 -5.04 -9.53 10.24
C VAL A 174 -5.48 -9.86 8.82
N ASP A 175 -6.66 -10.47 8.67
CA ASP A 175 -7.33 -10.63 7.39
C ASP A 175 -8.47 -9.62 7.26
N TRP A 176 -8.56 -9.00 6.09
CA TRP A 176 -9.76 -8.28 5.65
C TRP A 176 -10.47 -9.08 4.57
N MET A 177 -11.78 -9.16 4.66
CA MET A 177 -12.59 -9.90 3.69
C MET A 177 -13.53 -8.95 2.96
N GLU A 178 -13.54 -9.05 1.64
CA GLU A 178 -14.54 -8.39 0.80
C GLU A 178 -15.71 -9.30 0.53
N TYR A 179 -16.92 -8.74 0.61
CA TYR A 179 -18.15 -9.45 0.33
C TYR A 179 -18.87 -8.81 -0.87
N LEU A 180 -19.17 -9.61 -1.88
CA LEU A 180 -20.07 -9.20 -2.94
C LEU A 180 -21.53 -9.41 -2.50
N LEU A 181 -22.24 -8.32 -2.32
CA LEU A 181 -23.68 -8.33 -2.01
C LEU A 181 -24.49 -8.05 -3.26
N THR A 182 -25.35 -8.97 -3.62
CA THR A 182 -26.32 -8.74 -4.69
C THR A 182 -27.56 -8.03 -4.11
N ALA A 183 -27.86 -6.87 -4.64
CA ALA A 183 -29.08 -6.16 -4.26
C ALA A 183 -30.32 -6.98 -4.70
N PRO A 184 -31.30 -7.19 -3.81
CA PRO A 184 -32.54 -7.86 -4.20
C PRO A 184 -33.33 -7.01 -5.20
N GLU A 185 -34.04 -7.64 -6.11
CA GLU A 185 -34.89 -6.96 -7.10
C GLU A 185 -35.97 -6.09 -6.47
N ALA A 186 -36.46 -6.46 -5.28
CA ALA A 186 -37.42 -5.70 -4.51
C ALA A 186 -37.02 -5.59 -3.04
N LEU A 187 -37.40 -4.49 -2.42
CA LEU A 187 -37.11 -4.28 -0.99
C LEU A 187 -37.91 -5.33 -0.17
N PRO A 188 -37.23 -6.11 0.71
CA PRO A 188 -37.92 -7.06 1.56
C PRO A 188 -39.01 -6.39 2.39
N GLU A 189 -40.22 -7.04 2.51
CA GLU A 189 -41.34 -6.49 3.24
C GLU A 189 -41.01 -6.02 4.66
N LYS A 190 -40.12 -6.72 5.33
CA LYS A 190 -39.61 -6.31 6.65
C LYS A 190 -39.01 -4.91 6.64
N HIS A 191 -38.20 -4.58 5.62
CA HIS A 191 -37.57 -3.26 5.50
C HIS A 191 -38.61 -2.18 5.14
N ALA A 192 -39.52 -2.48 4.22
CA ALA A 192 -40.62 -1.57 3.87
C ALA A 192 -41.49 -1.24 5.10
N ARG A 193 -41.81 -2.25 5.92
CA ARG A 193 -42.53 -2.08 7.17
C ARG A 193 -41.79 -1.23 8.19
N ILE A 194 -40.49 -1.50 8.39
CA ILE A 194 -39.63 -0.72 9.32
C ILE A 194 -39.57 0.73 8.85
N THR A 195 -39.34 0.98 7.57
CA THR A 195 -39.28 2.32 6.99
C THR A 195 -40.56 3.09 7.25
N ARG A 196 -41.74 2.46 7.08
CA ARG A 196 -43.03 3.09 7.37
C ARG A 196 -43.17 3.46 8.85
N ILE A 197 -42.84 2.54 9.76
CA ILE A 197 -42.89 2.78 11.21
C ILE A 197 -41.98 3.94 11.61
N VAL A 198 -40.77 3.98 11.06
CA VAL A 198 -39.79 5.04 11.38
C VAL A 198 -40.29 6.39 10.87
N LYS A 199 -40.81 6.45 9.65
CA LYS A 199 -41.42 7.68 9.09
C LYS A 199 -42.58 8.20 9.94
N GLU A 200 -43.49 7.33 10.31
CA GLU A 200 -44.63 7.69 11.15
C GLU A 200 -44.20 8.16 12.55
N LYS A 201 -43.21 7.48 13.14
CA LYS A 201 -42.74 7.79 14.51
C LYS A 201 -41.95 9.08 14.62
N TYR A 202 -41.17 9.44 13.59
CA TYR A 202 -40.23 10.57 13.62
C TYR A 202 -40.62 11.71 12.68
N GLY A 203 -41.74 11.60 11.97
CA GLY A 203 -42.23 12.66 11.06
C GLY A 203 -41.31 12.92 9.85
N LEU A 204 -40.63 11.89 9.34
CA LEU A 204 -39.71 11.96 8.20
C LEU A 204 -40.43 11.80 6.86
#